data_c2b1b9948b90783c3d1fd6f5f1e2a02d
#
_entry.id   c2b1b9948b90783c3d1fd6f5f1e2a02d
#
_cell.length_a   1.000
_cell.length_b   1.000
_cell.length_c   1.000
_cell.angle_alpha   90.00
_cell.angle_beta   90.00
_cell.angle_gamma   90.00
#
_symmetry.space_group_name_H-M   'P 1'
#
loop_
_entity.id
_entity.type
_entity.pdbx_description
1 polymer ?
#
loop_
_entity_poly.entity_id
_entity_poly.type
_entity_poly.pdbx_seq_one_letter_code
_entity_poly.pdbx_strand_id
1 'polypeptide(L)'
;FNEFRRGWAKKNMEVAWYKSAKSVKATGDGALIGFLDNGKFGWKIVSFLDGDRLYPHYDMRTGRLMCFAREFTDIDDTTLASTDYIEVWDDKYYYRFSSSAETSAPLWDSVDSLVKSKFDTDGYVCEEMSPHNFPSIPVAYKRDDNGPCWTASEESIENYEMAFSRLAQSNHDFGLPI
;
A
#
# COMPACT_ATOMS: atom_id res chain seq x y z
N PHE A 1 7.78 -6.07 -29.94
CA PHE A 1 6.48 -6.56 -29.49
C PHE A 1 6.55 -8.02 -28.98
N ASN A 2 7.27 -8.90 -29.69
CA ASN A 2 7.43 -10.31 -29.26
C ASN A 2 8.27 -10.48 -28.00
N GLU A 3 9.29 -9.66 -27.79
CA GLU A 3 10.09 -9.66 -26.55
C GLU A 3 9.29 -9.18 -25.35
N PHE A 4 8.47 -8.15 -25.52
CA PHE A 4 7.54 -7.70 -24.49
C PHE A 4 6.57 -8.82 -24.10
N ARG A 5 5.93 -9.50 -25.06
CA ARG A 5 5.02 -10.63 -24.78
C ARG A 5 5.71 -11.76 -24.03
N ARG A 6 6.96 -12.10 -24.43
CA ARG A 6 7.74 -13.15 -23.75
C ARG A 6 8.07 -12.73 -22.31
N GLY A 7 8.48 -11.49 -22.10
CA GLY A 7 8.75 -10.94 -20.77
C GLY A 7 7.50 -10.94 -19.90
N TRP A 8 6.37 -10.51 -20.47
CA TRP A 8 5.06 -10.50 -19.81
C TRP A 8 4.64 -11.89 -19.33
N ALA A 9 4.66 -12.88 -20.21
CA ALA A 9 4.31 -14.27 -19.89
C ALA A 9 5.28 -14.88 -18.87
N LYS A 10 6.60 -14.67 -19.05
CA LYS A 10 7.63 -15.20 -18.13
C LYS A 10 7.49 -14.70 -16.70
N LYS A 11 6.93 -13.50 -16.51
CA LYS A 11 6.74 -12.86 -15.20
C LYS A 11 5.33 -13.03 -14.64
N ASN A 12 4.48 -13.82 -15.29
CA ASN A 12 3.08 -14.03 -14.89
C ASN A 12 2.31 -12.71 -14.69
N MET A 13 2.56 -11.70 -15.54
CA MET A 13 1.97 -10.37 -15.40
C MET A 13 0.44 -10.37 -15.51
N GLU A 14 -0.15 -11.33 -16.22
CA GLU A 14 -1.62 -11.49 -16.28
C GLU A 14 -2.18 -11.84 -14.90
N VAL A 15 -1.52 -12.74 -14.18
CA VAL A 15 -1.91 -13.11 -12.81
C VAL A 15 -1.74 -11.94 -11.85
N ALA A 16 -0.65 -11.19 -11.99
CA ALA A 16 -0.41 -9.98 -11.20
C ALA A 16 -1.51 -8.95 -11.40
N TRP A 17 -1.82 -8.69 -12.66
CA TRP A 17 -2.86 -7.74 -13.04
C TRP A 17 -4.24 -8.15 -12.51
N TYR A 18 -4.59 -9.42 -12.65
CA TYR A 18 -5.84 -9.96 -12.10
C TYR A 18 -5.90 -9.81 -10.57
N LYS A 19 -4.83 -10.19 -9.87
CA LYS A 19 -4.77 -10.06 -8.41
C LYS A 19 -4.86 -8.61 -7.96
N SER A 20 -4.15 -7.69 -8.64
CA SER A 20 -4.24 -6.26 -8.36
C SER A 20 -5.66 -5.72 -8.56
N ALA A 21 -6.31 -6.09 -9.67
CA ALA A 21 -7.70 -5.69 -9.92
C ALA A 21 -8.66 -6.23 -8.85
N LYS A 22 -8.44 -7.47 -8.39
CA LYS A 22 -9.22 -8.07 -7.29
C LYS A 22 -9.02 -7.31 -5.98
N SER A 23 -7.79 -6.92 -5.63
CA SER A 23 -7.49 -6.12 -4.44
C SER A 23 -8.19 -4.76 -4.51
N VAL A 24 -8.09 -4.06 -5.65
CA VAL A 24 -8.77 -2.77 -5.86
C VAL A 24 -10.28 -2.89 -5.65
N LYS A 25 -10.91 -3.96 -6.15
CA LYS A 25 -12.34 -4.21 -5.94
C LYS A 25 -12.69 -4.54 -4.50
N ALA A 26 -11.79 -5.18 -3.77
CA ALA A 26 -12.03 -5.56 -2.38
C ALA A 26 -11.83 -4.39 -1.40
N THR A 27 -10.84 -3.52 -1.63
CA THR A 27 -10.43 -2.48 -0.67
C THR A 27 -10.63 -1.05 -1.14
N GLY A 28 -10.99 -0.87 -2.42
CA GLY A 28 -11.18 0.44 -3.05
C GLY A 28 -9.94 0.97 -3.75
N ASP A 29 -8.74 0.51 -3.39
CA ASP A 29 -7.50 0.85 -4.08
C ASP A 29 -6.46 -0.27 -4.02
N GLY A 30 -5.38 -0.08 -4.77
CA GLY A 30 -4.24 -0.99 -4.79
C GLY A 30 -3.18 -0.50 -5.76
N ALA A 31 -1.97 -1.02 -5.60
CA ALA A 31 -0.87 -0.70 -6.50
C ALA A 31 -0.07 -1.93 -6.89
N LEU A 32 0.50 -1.87 -8.08
CA LEU A 32 1.51 -2.79 -8.58
C LEU A 32 2.84 -2.04 -8.62
N ILE A 33 3.81 -2.48 -7.85
CA ILE A 33 5.13 -1.84 -7.73
C ILE A 33 6.15 -2.71 -8.45
N GLY A 34 6.86 -2.11 -9.43
CA GLY A 34 8.00 -2.73 -10.09
C GLY A 34 9.29 -2.47 -9.32
N PHE A 35 10.18 -3.45 -9.29
CA PHE A 35 11.50 -3.32 -8.67
C PHE A 35 12.56 -4.10 -9.45
N LEU A 36 13.83 -3.76 -9.21
CA LEU A 36 14.96 -4.49 -9.74
C LEU A 36 15.69 -5.20 -8.60
N ASP A 37 15.78 -6.52 -8.68
CA ASP A 37 16.58 -7.34 -7.78
C ASP A 37 17.70 -8.01 -8.58
N ASN A 38 18.95 -7.67 -8.26
CA ASN A 38 20.15 -8.17 -8.97
C ASN A 38 20.03 -8.04 -10.49
N GLY A 39 19.51 -6.91 -10.97
CA GLY A 39 19.29 -6.62 -12.40
C GLY A 39 18.12 -7.39 -13.03
N LYS A 40 17.36 -8.13 -12.25
CA LYS A 40 16.16 -8.82 -12.70
C LYS A 40 14.92 -8.03 -12.30
N PHE A 41 14.07 -7.76 -13.27
CA PHE A 41 12.78 -7.13 -13.00
C PHE A 41 11.88 -8.05 -12.17
N GLY A 42 11.33 -7.51 -11.09
CA GLY A 42 10.29 -8.10 -10.26
C GLY A 42 9.12 -7.12 -10.12
N TRP A 43 8.04 -7.59 -9.50
CA TRP A 43 6.89 -6.77 -9.15
C TRP A 43 6.26 -7.31 -7.86
N LYS A 44 5.62 -6.42 -7.10
CA LYS A 44 4.81 -6.76 -5.94
C LYS A 44 3.45 -6.05 -6.02
N ILE A 45 2.41 -6.70 -5.53
CA ILE A 45 1.10 -6.08 -5.33
C ILE A 45 1.08 -5.57 -3.90
N VAL A 46 0.51 -4.40 -3.71
CA VAL A 46 0.32 -3.79 -2.39
C VAL A 46 -1.11 -3.27 -2.29
N SER A 47 -1.74 -3.50 -1.15
CA SER A 47 -3.12 -3.10 -0.90
C SER A 47 -3.43 -3.12 0.58
N PHE A 48 -4.56 -2.54 0.97
CA PHE A 48 -5.03 -2.59 2.35
C PHE A 48 -5.28 -4.02 2.88
N LEU A 49 -5.51 -5.01 1.99
CA LEU A 49 -5.62 -6.42 2.38
C LEU A 49 -4.32 -6.96 3.02
N ASP A 50 -3.19 -6.38 2.64
CA ASP A 50 -1.87 -6.74 3.14
C ASP A 50 -1.43 -5.82 4.31
N GLY A 51 -2.32 -4.92 4.76
CA GLY A 51 -2.04 -3.92 5.79
C GLY A 51 -1.39 -2.64 5.28
N ASP A 52 -1.27 -2.49 3.95
CA ASP A 52 -0.65 -1.32 3.33
C ASP A 52 -1.62 -0.13 3.26
N ARG A 53 -1.13 1.07 3.56
CA ARG A 53 -1.78 2.33 3.24
C ARG A 53 -1.06 2.99 2.08
N LEU A 54 -1.82 3.47 1.09
CA LEU A 54 -1.28 3.95 -0.18
C LEU A 54 -1.55 5.43 -0.36
N TYR A 55 -0.51 6.20 -0.69
CA TYR A 55 -0.55 7.66 -0.81
C TYR A 55 0.00 8.10 -2.18
N PRO A 56 -0.82 8.09 -3.25
CA PRO A 56 -0.43 8.64 -4.54
C PRO A 56 -0.52 10.16 -4.51
N HIS A 57 0.51 10.83 -5.03
CA HIS A 57 0.50 12.26 -5.23
C HIS A 57 0.59 12.61 -6.71
N TYR A 58 -0.44 13.27 -7.21
CA TYR A 58 -0.55 13.67 -8.61
C TYR A 58 -0.36 15.18 -8.79
N ASP A 59 0.24 15.56 -9.91
CA ASP A 59 0.18 16.94 -10.38
C ASP A 59 -1.26 17.24 -10.82
N MET A 60 -1.88 18.20 -10.16
CA MET A 60 -3.29 18.57 -10.39
C MET A 60 -3.56 19.08 -11.81
N ARG A 61 -2.54 19.61 -12.51
CA ARG A 61 -2.68 20.14 -13.86
C ARG A 61 -2.55 19.08 -14.93
N THR A 62 -1.63 18.15 -14.76
CA THR A 62 -1.28 17.15 -15.77
C THR A 62 -1.85 15.77 -15.49
N GLY A 63 -2.28 15.50 -14.25
CA GLY A 63 -2.67 14.17 -13.79
C GLY A 63 -1.50 13.19 -13.70
N ARG A 64 -0.25 13.67 -13.82
CA ARG A 64 0.94 12.81 -13.72
C ARG A 64 1.21 12.46 -12.26
N LEU A 65 1.54 11.21 -11.99
CA LEU A 65 2.03 10.77 -10.68
C LEU A 65 3.41 11.40 -10.44
N MET A 66 3.52 12.20 -9.37
CA MET A 66 4.73 12.93 -8.99
C MET A 66 5.54 12.21 -7.93
N CYS A 67 4.87 11.56 -7.00
CA CYS A 67 5.45 10.63 -6.05
C CYS A 67 4.37 9.68 -5.53
N PHE A 68 4.82 8.57 -4.96
CA PHE A 68 3.94 7.56 -4.39
C PHE A 68 4.56 7.09 -3.08
N ALA A 69 3.74 6.97 -2.03
CA ALA A 69 4.18 6.37 -0.78
C ALA A 69 3.32 5.18 -0.38
N ARG A 70 3.95 4.26 0.33
CA ARG A 70 3.35 3.11 0.97
C ARG A 70 3.75 3.10 2.44
N GLU A 71 2.78 3.03 3.33
CA GLU A 71 2.97 2.84 4.77
C GLU A 71 2.57 1.42 5.13
N PHE A 72 3.36 0.74 5.94
CA PHE A 72 3.07 -0.61 6.43
C PHE A 72 3.82 -0.87 7.74
N THR A 73 3.30 -1.82 8.52
CA THR A 73 3.94 -2.29 9.76
C THR A 73 4.56 -3.65 9.51
N ASP A 74 5.82 -3.81 9.88
CA ASP A 74 6.50 -5.10 9.92
C ASP A 74 6.60 -5.59 11.36
N ILE A 75 6.34 -6.87 11.57
CA ILE A 75 6.36 -7.51 12.89
C ILE A 75 7.46 -8.57 12.86
N ASP A 76 8.46 -8.40 13.73
CA ASP A 76 9.51 -9.39 13.91
C ASP A 76 8.92 -10.66 14.55
N ASP A 77 8.96 -11.76 13.82
CA ASP A 77 8.40 -13.06 14.24
C ASP A 77 9.02 -13.62 15.52
N THR A 78 10.21 -13.14 15.89
CA THR A 78 10.97 -13.64 17.06
C THR A 78 10.70 -12.80 18.31
N THR A 79 10.72 -11.47 18.16
CA THR A 79 10.58 -10.53 19.28
C THR A 79 9.17 -9.99 19.46
N LEU A 80 8.31 -10.17 18.45
CA LEU A 80 6.98 -9.56 18.31
C LEU A 80 7.02 -8.02 18.35
N ALA A 81 8.18 -7.42 18.15
CA ALA A 81 8.31 -5.98 18.03
C ALA A 81 7.75 -5.54 16.68
N SER A 82 6.94 -4.49 16.71
CA SER A 82 6.40 -3.87 15.50
C SER A 82 7.23 -2.65 15.11
N THR A 83 7.52 -2.51 13.82
CA THR A 83 8.17 -1.34 13.25
C THR A 83 7.33 -0.82 12.08
N ASP A 84 7.00 0.46 12.14
CA ASP A 84 6.29 1.12 11.04
C ASP A 84 7.27 1.64 10.02
N TYR A 85 6.96 1.40 8.75
CA TYR A 85 7.77 1.81 7.61
C TYR A 85 6.97 2.69 6.66
N ILE A 86 7.66 3.67 6.08
CA ILE A 86 7.16 4.43 4.94
C ILE A 86 8.15 4.27 3.79
N GLU A 87 7.69 3.67 2.70
CA GLU A 87 8.44 3.59 1.44
C GLU A 87 7.93 4.65 0.48
N VAL A 88 8.83 5.42 -0.15
CA VAL A 88 8.47 6.49 -1.08
C VAL A 88 9.23 6.33 -2.39
N TRP A 89 8.55 6.55 -3.50
CA TRP A 89 9.13 6.63 -4.84
C TRP A 89 8.85 8.00 -5.43
N ASP A 90 9.88 8.71 -5.81
CA ASP A 90 9.80 9.91 -6.66
C ASP A 90 10.20 9.59 -8.11
N ASP A 91 10.49 10.58 -8.93
CA ASP A 91 10.86 10.41 -10.35
C ASP A 91 12.21 9.67 -10.54
N LYS A 92 13.08 9.61 -9.53
CA LYS A 92 14.45 9.09 -9.61
C LYS A 92 14.82 8.11 -8.51
N TYR A 93 14.33 8.35 -7.30
CA TYR A 93 14.78 7.68 -6.09
C TYR A 93 13.68 6.90 -5.40
N TYR A 94 14.12 5.87 -4.72
CA TYR A 94 13.38 5.14 -3.69
C TYR A 94 13.93 5.56 -2.33
N TYR A 95 13.04 5.76 -1.39
CA TYR A 95 13.34 6.08 0.00
C TYR A 95 12.65 5.10 0.93
N ARG A 96 13.30 4.72 2.01
CA ARG A 96 12.72 3.94 3.09
C ARG A 96 12.92 4.64 4.41
N PHE A 97 11.84 4.87 5.12
CA PHE A 97 11.80 5.46 6.44
C PHE A 97 11.31 4.43 7.45
N SER A 98 11.85 4.44 8.68
CA SER A 98 11.37 3.60 9.78
C SER A 98 11.15 4.40 11.06
N SER A 99 10.20 3.94 11.89
CA SER A 99 9.89 4.54 13.19
C SER A 99 10.81 4.07 14.31
N SER A 100 11.62 3.03 14.10
CA SER A 100 12.43 2.38 15.14
C SER A 100 13.88 2.81 15.18
N ALA A 101 14.34 3.64 14.24
CA ALA A 101 15.75 4.00 14.17
C ALA A 101 16.14 5.00 15.27
N GLU A 102 17.07 4.61 16.13
CA GLU A 102 17.65 5.46 17.18
C GLU A 102 18.62 6.51 16.67
N THR A 103 18.96 6.53 15.38
CA THR A 103 20.00 7.37 14.81
C THR A 103 19.45 8.56 14.04
N SER A 104 20.00 9.73 14.31
CA SER A 104 19.86 10.91 13.46
C SER A 104 20.22 10.55 12.02
N ALA A 105 19.26 10.64 11.11
CA ALA A 105 19.43 10.18 9.74
C ALA A 105 20.40 11.10 8.97
N PRO A 106 21.58 10.64 8.62
CA PRO A 106 22.49 11.42 7.75
C PRO A 106 21.91 11.63 6.34
N LEU A 107 20.88 10.86 5.96
CA LEU A 107 20.26 10.92 4.65
C LEU A 107 19.13 11.96 4.55
N TRP A 108 18.62 12.49 5.67
CA TRP A 108 17.48 13.42 5.65
C TRP A 108 17.73 14.68 4.81
N ASP A 109 18.94 15.23 4.87
CA ASP A 109 19.28 16.43 4.09
C ASP A 109 19.28 16.16 2.59
N SER A 110 19.50 14.91 2.18
CA SER A 110 19.51 14.45 0.79
C SER A 110 18.13 14.11 0.25
N VAL A 111 17.12 13.97 1.12
CA VAL A 111 15.74 13.69 0.68
C VAL A 111 15.17 14.86 -0.12
N ASP A 112 14.51 14.55 -1.23
CA ASP A 112 13.91 15.56 -2.11
C ASP A 112 12.88 16.43 -1.35
N SER A 113 12.85 17.71 -1.64
CA SER A 113 11.96 18.68 -1.02
C SER A 113 10.48 18.35 -1.25
N LEU A 114 10.14 17.73 -2.38
CA LEU A 114 8.79 17.27 -2.67
C LEU A 114 8.36 16.18 -1.70
N VAL A 115 9.22 15.20 -1.43
CA VAL A 115 8.96 14.12 -0.47
C VAL A 115 8.75 14.71 0.91
N LYS A 116 9.65 15.58 1.38
CA LYS A 116 9.52 16.27 2.68
C LYS A 116 8.23 17.09 2.82
N SER A 117 7.74 17.69 1.73
CA SER A 117 6.54 18.53 1.75
C SER A 117 5.22 17.79 1.64
N LYS A 118 5.23 16.55 1.16
CA LYS A 118 4.01 15.78 0.83
C LYS A 118 3.70 14.67 1.79
N PHE A 119 4.73 14.15 2.46
CA PHE A 119 4.56 13.06 3.41
C PHE A 119 5.00 13.52 4.80
N ASP A 120 4.11 13.29 5.75
CA ASP A 120 4.43 13.50 7.16
C ASP A 120 5.35 12.35 7.61
N THR A 121 6.64 12.66 7.72
CA THR A 121 7.67 11.74 8.17
C THR A 121 8.17 12.11 9.57
N ASP A 122 7.44 12.92 10.32
CA ASP A 122 7.79 13.28 11.70
C ASP A 122 7.84 12.00 12.57
N GLY A 123 8.97 11.82 13.24
CA GLY A 123 9.24 10.62 14.03
C GLY A 123 9.80 9.44 13.23
N TYR A 124 9.98 9.57 11.91
CA TYR A 124 10.61 8.57 11.07
C TYR A 124 12.03 8.96 10.67
N VAL A 125 12.87 7.95 10.51
CA VAL A 125 14.26 8.09 10.07
C VAL A 125 14.44 7.50 8.69
N CYS A 126 15.07 8.24 7.77
CA CYS A 126 15.39 7.71 6.45
C CYS A 126 16.57 6.73 6.54
N GLU A 127 16.29 5.44 6.39
CA GLU A 127 17.29 4.37 6.45
C GLU A 127 17.98 4.14 5.11
N GLU A 128 17.23 4.31 4.02
CA GLU A 128 17.70 4.04 2.67
C GLU A 128 17.26 5.12 1.69
N MET A 129 18.18 5.48 0.81
CA MET A 129 17.93 6.28 -0.38
C MET A 129 18.72 5.67 -1.53
N SER A 130 18.04 5.17 -2.53
CA SER A 130 18.69 4.55 -3.70
C SER A 130 17.98 4.89 -5.00
N PRO A 131 18.71 5.00 -6.14
CA PRO A 131 18.08 5.21 -7.43
C PRO A 131 17.31 3.95 -7.84
N HIS A 132 16.04 4.10 -8.21
CA HIS A 132 15.24 2.94 -8.64
C HIS A 132 15.52 2.49 -10.08
N ASN A 133 16.30 3.25 -10.85
CA ASN A 133 16.76 2.92 -12.21
C ASN A 133 15.66 2.67 -13.26
N PHE A 134 14.45 3.16 -13.03
CA PHE A 134 13.38 3.17 -14.02
C PHE A 134 13.26 4.56 -14.66
N PRO A 135 12.76 4.66 -15.91
CA PRO A 135 12.59 5.94 -16.59
C PRO A 135 11.44 6.80 -16.01
N SER A 136 10.63 6.24 -15.13
CA SER A 136 9.54 6.89 -14.42
C SER A 136 9.24 6.13 -13.13
N ILE A 137 8.39 6.68 -12.27
CA ILE A 137 7.95 6.02 -11.03
C ILE A 137 7.42 4.62 -11.36
N PRO A 138 8.01 3.54 -10.80
CA PRO A 138 7.66 2.15 -11.15
C PRO A 138 6.40 1.66 -10.43
N VAL A 139 5.38 2.51 -10.36
CA VAL A 139 4.13 2.22 -9.64
C VAL A 139 2.94 2.40 -10.56
N ALA A 140 2.14 1.35 -10.68
CA ALA A 140 0.82 1.41 -11.29
C ALA A 140 -0.25 1.38 -10.20
N TYR A 141 -0.67 2.56 -9.76
CA TYR A 141 -1.74 2.73 -8.77
C TYR A 141 -3.10 2.79 -9.45
N LYS A 142 -4.08 2.16 -8.84
CA LYS A 142 -5.48 2.23 -9.25
C LYS A 142 -6.37 2.40 -8.02
N ARG A 143 -7.32 3.33 -8.12
CA ARG A 143 -8.43 3.50 -7.19
C ARG A 143 -9.73 3.15 -7.91
N ASP A 144 -10.66 2.55 -7.21
CA ASP A 144 -12.04 2.39 -7.68
C ASP A 144 -12.85 3.63 -7.30
N ASP A 145 -13.37 4.33 -8.30
CA ASP A 145 -14.12 5.57 -8.08
C ASP A 145 -15.44 5.33 -7.33
N ASN A 146 -15.95 4.10 -7.35
CA ASN A 146 -17.16 3.69 -6.62
C ASN A 146 -16.85 3.11 -5.23
N GLY A 147 -15.59 3.13 -4.81
CA GLY A 147 -15.14 2.50 -3.59
C GLY A 147 -15.10 0.95 -3.67
N PRO A 148 -14.92 0.27 -2.55
CA PRO A 148 -14.94 -1.19 -2.48
C PRO A 148 -16.25 -1.79 -2.96
N CYS A 149 -16.23 -2.99 -3.51
CA CYS A 149 -17.42 -3.64 -4.06
C CYS A 149 -18.54 -3.92 -3.03
N TRP A 150 -18.23 -3.91 -1.75
CA TRP A 150 -19.17 -4.10 -0.65
C TRP A 150 -19.86 -2.81 -0.18
N THR A 151 -19.41 -1.63 -0.64
CA THR A 151 -19.98 -0.32 -0.25
C THR A 151 -21.50 -0.26 -0.48
N ALA A 152 -21.98 -0.82 -1.57
CA ALA A 152 -23.41 -0.86 -1.87
C ALA A 152 -24.23 -1.73 -0.88
N SER A 153 -23.55 -2.57 -0.11
CA SER A 153 -24.18 -3.47 0.88
C SER A 153 -23.95 -3.02 2.34
N GLU A 154 -23.25 -1.90 2.54
CA GLU A 154 -22.83 -1.43 3.85
C GLU A 154 -24.03 -1.27 4.82
N GLU A 155 -25.08 -0.59 4.39
CA GLU A 155 -26.31 -0.44 5.18
C GLU A 155 -26.96 -1.78 5.56
N SER A 156 -26.91 -2.75 4.66
CA SER A 156 -27.45 -4.10 4.92
C SER A 156 -26.59 -4.84 5.94
N ILE A 157 -25.25 -4.68 5.89
CA ILE A 157 -24.30 -5.26 6.85
C ILE A 157 -24.55 -4.66 8.24
N GLU A 158 -24.62 -3.33 8.35
CA GLU A 158 -24.90 -2.63 9.61
C GLU A 158 -26.23 -3.05 10.23
N ASN A 159 -27.30 -3.16 9.43
CA ASN A 159 -28.60 -3.63 9.90
C ASN A 159 -28.54 -5.07 10.40
N TYR A 160 -27.74 -5.92 9.75
CA TYR A 160 -27.55 -7.31 10.15
C TYR A 160 -26.77 -7.40 11.48
N GLU A 161 -25.69 -6.65 11.62
CA GLU A 161 -24.91 -6.58 12.86
C GLU A 161 -25.74 -6.05 14.03
N MET A 162 -26.56 -5.03 13.79
CA MET A 162 -27.49 -4.52 14.80
C MET A 162 -28.53 -5.58 15.22
N ALA A 163 -29.08 -6.32 14.28
CA ALA A 163 -30.04 -7.40 14.57
C ALA A 163 -29.40 -8.52 15.40
N PHE A 164 -28.16 -8.92 15.08
CA PHE A 164 -27.42 -9.90 15.87
C PHE A 164 -27.09 -9.40 17.27
N SER A 165 -26.69 -8.17 17.43
CA SER A 165 -26.40 -7.57 18.72
C SER A 165 -27.63 -7.54 19.61
N ARG A 166 -28.80 -7.18 19.04
CA ARG A 166 -30.10 -7.20 19.78
C ARG A 166 -30.52 -8.61 20.15
N LEU A 167 -30.31 -9.60 19.28
CA LEU A 167 -30.59 -10.99 19.57
C LEU A 167 -29.69 -11.52 20.69
N ALA A 168 -28.41 -11.22 20.68
CA ALA A 168 -27.46 -11.58 21.72
C ALA A 168 -27.85 -10.96 23.07
N GLN A 169 -28.20 -9.66 23.07
CA GLN A 169 -28.68 -8.97 24.26
C GLN A 169 -29.98 -9.60 24.80
N SER A 170 -30.94 -9.90 23.94
CA SER A 170 -32.18 -10.56 24.33
C SER A 170 -31.95 -11.93 24.97
N ASN A 171 -31.03 -12.72 24.40
CA ASN A 171 -30.68 -14.03 24.97
C ASN A 171 -29.99 -13.88 26.34
N HIS A 172 -29.14 -12.84 26.51
CA HIS A 172 -28.54 -12.55 27.82
C HIS A 172 -29.58 -12.12 28.85
N ASP A 173 -30.52 -11.25 28.50
CA ASP A 173 -31.47 -10.64 29.41
C ASP A 173 -32.60 -11.62 29.82
N PHE A 174 -32.99 -12.51 28.92
CA PHE A 174 -34.07 -13.48 29.18
C PHE A 174 -33.59 -14.86 29.65
N GLY A 175 -32.25 -15.02 29.81
CA GLY A 175 -31.67 -16.14 30.54
C GLY A 175 -32.15 -17.52 30.06
N LEU A 176 -32.20 -17.73 28.74
CA LEU A 176 -32.43 -19.10 28.25
C LEU A 176 -31.12 -19.88 28.50
N PRO A 177 -31.08 -20.81 29.47
CA PRO A 177 -29.92 -21.67 29.62
C PRO A 177 -29.83 -22.55 28.39
N ILE A 178 -28.67 -22.52 27.74
CA ILE A 178 -28.27 -23.47 26.70
C ILE A 178 -27.89 -24.78 27.37
#